data_48a1b8e3be1a7594a282c06e0ccd751d
#
_entry.id   48a1b8e3be1a7594a282c06e0ccd751d
#
_cell.length_a   1.000
_cell.length_b   1.000
_cell.length_c   1.000
_cell.angle_alpha   90.00
_cell.angle_beta   90.00
_cell.angle_gamma   90.00
#
_symmetry.space_group_name_H-M   'P 1'
#
loop_
_entity.id
_entity.type
_entity.pdbx_description
1 polymer ?
#
loop_
_entity_poly.entity_id
_entity_poly.type
_entity_poly.pdbx_seq_one_letter_code
_entity_poly.pdbx_strand_id
1 'polypeptide(L)'
;MMQQMLLGYGGSSVDASGGFKSEPGNGFTYHVFISNDDFVVNSGDAEVQYLVVASGGSGSSRHGGGGGAGGGLHNIPGIPGNGSAMTCAPGTYPVTVANSGGSPVSGPPSQDGGKGSNSVFNGPSTITALGGGASTKLSSGCPNNEGGCGGSSHDASCPRAGSQGGNGGASGTYPNPNGDTSGGVGGDGKPYGTGFAGPLIGAIMTDNGVPSPEVSAFQTAVGATGLYAGGGGGGQWTNGGGPAGGGGGGMGGDGTPSGSSGTNGAAGPGGGGIGGIGPDTRAATPGVKYTGGGGGGGGGVAASGAGGAGIVIIRYPS
;
A
#
# COMPACT_ATOMS: atom_id res chain seq x y z
N MET A 1 -3.40 32.51 -44.19
CA MET A 1 -2.76 32.66 -42.85
C MET A 1 -3.88 32.76 -41.84
N MET A 2 -4.25 31.64 -41.21
CA MET A 2 -5.21 31.63 -40.09
C MET A 2 -4.40 31.82 -38.80
N GLN A 3 -4.58 32.98 -38.19
CA GLN A 3 -4.05 33.30 -36.87
C GLN A 3 -4.94 32.53 -35.85
N GLN A 4 -4.44 31.45 -35.26
CA GLN A 4 -5.07 30.84 -34.10
C GLN A 4 -5.05 31.87 -32.96
N MET A 5 -6.20 32.37 -32.65
CA MET A 5 -6.46 33.19 -31.48
C MET A 5 -6.26 32.31 -30.27
N LEU A 6 -5.09 32.42 -29.63
CA LEU A 6 -4.81 31.84 -28.34
C LEU A 6 -5.69 32.60 -27.31
N LEU A 7 -6.88 32.05 -27.04
CA LEU A 7 -7.68 32.50 -25.91
C LEU A 7 -6.89 32.13 -24.66
N GLY A 8 -6.15 33.10 -24.13
CA GLY A 8 -5.57 33.04 -22.82
C GLY A 8 -6.72 32.88 -21.82
N TYR A 9 -6.91 31.70 -21.32
CA TYR A 9 -7.64 31.49 -20.07
C TYR A 9 -6.83 32.19 -18.98
N GLY A 10 -7.22 33.41 -18.65
CA GLY A 10 -6.72 34.12 -17.48
C GLY A 10 -7.31 33.54 -16.22
N GLY A 11 -7.05 32.26 -15.96
CA GLY A 11 -7.25 31.68 -14.64
C GLY A 11 -6.21 32.33 -13.72
N SER A 12 -6.66 32.87 -12.58
CA SER A 12 -5.73 33.31 -11.51
C SER A 12 -4.80 32.15 -11.20
N SER A 13 -3.47 32.39 -11.21
CA SER A 13 -2.49 31.36 -10.85
C SER A 13 -2.85 30.81 -9.46
N VAL A 14 -2.91 29.49 -9.36
CA VAL A 14 -3.13 28.82 -8.08
C VAL A 14 -1.87 28.97 -7.22
N ASP A 15 -2.02 29.53 -6.03
CA ASP A 15 -0.99 29.48 -4.99
C ASP A 15 -1.45 28.57 -3.88
N ALA A 16 -0.67 27.50 -3.59
CA ALA A 16 -0.94 26.58 -2.51
C ALA A 16 0.35 26.15 -1.81
N SER A 17 0.19 25.70 -0.56
CA SER A 17 1.25 25.24 0.32
C SER A 17 0.86 23.94 1.04
N GLY A 18 1.81 23.35 1.79
CA GLY A 18 1.65 22.10 2.53
C GLY A 18 2.33 20.91 1.87
N GLY A 19 2.72 19.93 2.68
CA GLY A 19 3.51 18.80 2.23
C GLY A 19 4.83 19.20 1.56
N PHE A 20 5.40 18.30 0.79
CA PHE A 20 6.57 18.57 -0.06
C PHE A 20 6.12 19.17 -1.39
N LYS A 21 6.17 20.49 -1.51
CA LYS A 21 5.82 21.20 -2.76
C LYS A 21 6.94 21.08 -3.79
N SER A 22 6.59 20.81 -5.06
CA SER A 22 7.55 20.76 -6.18
C SER A 22 6.87 21.09 -7.51
N GLU A 23 7.62 21.72 -8.38
CA GLU A 23 7.23 22.08 -9.77
C GLU A 23 8.25 21.46 -10.74
N PRO A 24 8.11 20.15 -11.08
CA PRO A 24 9.12 19.44 -11.88
C PRO A 24 9.13 19.81 -13.37
N GLY A 25 8.36 20.79 -13.81
CA GLY A 25 8.31 21.25 -15.19
C GLY A 25 7.50 20.38 -16.15
N ASN A 26 6.66 19.49 -15.64
CA ASN A 26 5.79 18.62 -16.42
C ASN A 26 4.33 19.14 -16.54
N GLY A 27 4.11 20.43 -16.25
CA GLY A 27 2.81 21.09 -16.30
C GLY A 27 1.96 20.90 -15.03
N PHE A 28 2.53 20.37 -13.96
CA PHE A 28 1.87 20.18 -12.67
C PHE A 28 2.72 20.67 -11.51
N THR A 29 2.06 21.28 -10.53
CA THR A 29 2.59 21.48 -9.17
C THR A 29 2.14 20.33 -8.28
N TYR A 30 3.09 19.75 -7.54
CA TYR A 30 2.89 18.60 -6.65
C TYR A 30 3.00 18.99 -5.20
N HIS A 31 2.19 18.34 -4.37
CA HIS A 31 2.27 18.32 -2.91
C HIS A 31 2.28 16.86 -2.45
N VAL A 32 3.41 16.41 -1.89
CA VAL A 32 3.60 15.03 -1.42
C VAL A 32 3.58 15.00 0.10
N PHE A 33 2.65 14.27 0.69
CA PHE A 33 2.46 14.13 2.13
C PHE A 33 2.87 12.74 2.57
N ILE A 34 3.87 12.65 3.45
CA ILE A 34 4.32 11.42 4.12
C ILE A 34 4.05 11.44 5.63
N SER A 35 3.47 12.52 6.12
CA SER A 35 2.99 12.75 7.49
C SER A 35 1.76 13.65 7.46
N ASN A 36 1.08 13.76 8.60
CA ASN A 36 -0.06 14.66 8.74
C ASN A 36 0.38 16.11 8.52
N ASP A 37 -0.39 16.84 7.71
CA ASP A 37 -0.18 18.25 7.40
C ASP A 37 -1.47 18.81 6.78
N ASP A 38 -1.49 20.10 6.44
CA ASP A 38 -2.59 20.73 5.73
C ASP A 38 -2.21 21.02 4.26
N PHE A 39 -3.11 20.77 3.32
CA PHE A 39 -3.07 21.35 1.99
C PHE A 39 -3.81 22.70 2.04
N VAL A 40 -3.08 23.79 1.86
CA VAL A 40 -3.64 25.15 1.97
C VAL A 40 -3.64 25.81 0.60
N VAL A 41 -4.81 26.13 0.08
CA VAL A 41 -4.97 26.97 -1.11
C VAL A 41 -5.06 28.43 -0.67
N ASN A 42 -4.02 29.23 -1.00
CA ASN A 42 -3.95 30.63 -0.61
C ASN A 42 -4.73 31.53 -1.57
N SER A 43 -4.69 31.21 -2.88
CA SER A 43 -5.40 31.96 -3.92
C SER A 43 -5.66 31.10 -5.17
N GLY A 44 -6.68 31.48 -5.93
CA GLY A 44 -7.14 30.71 -7.09
C GLY A 44 -7.91 29.45 -6.71
N ASP A 45 -8.59 28.86 -7.68
CA ASP A 45 -9.31 27.60 -7.52
C ASP A 45 -8.44 26.45 -8.08
N ALA A 46 -7.97 25.55 -7.19
CA ALA A 46 -7.13 24.43 -7.57
C ALA A 46 -7.96 23.26 -8.06
N GLU A 47 -7.92 22.96 -9.35
CA GLU A 47 -8.45 21.71 -9.90
C GLU A 47 -7.48 20.56 -9.60
N VAL A 48 -7.74 19.81 -8.53
CA VAL A 48 -6.78 18.84 -8.02
C VAL A 48 -6.99 17.43 -8.58
N GLN A 49 -5.86 16.79 -8.91
CA GLN A 49 -5.76 15.34 -9.03
C GLN A 49 -5.08 14.81 -7.77
N TYR A 50 -5.68 13.79 -7.16
CA TYR A 50 -5.16 13.19 -5.94
C TYR A 50 -4.93 11.70 -6.06
N LEU A 51 -3.99 11.20 -5.26
CA LEU A 51 -3.81 9.80 -4.92
C LEU A 51 -3.68 9.69 -3.39
N VAL A 52 -4.62 9.00 -2.76
CA VAL A 52 -4.64 8.74 -1.31
C VAL A 52 -4.42 7.25 -1.10
N VAL A 53 -3.31 6.87 -0.49
CA VAL A 53 -2.94 5.47 -0.19
C VAL A 53 -2.83 5.30 1.32
N ALA A 54 -3.58 4.35 1.87
CA ALA A 54 -3.52 3.99 3.28
C ALA A 54 -2.35 3.06 3.58
N SER A 55 -2.05 2.79 4.86
CA SER A 55 -1.01 1.84 5.22
C SER A 55 -1.46 0.39 5.09
N GLY A 56 -0.51 -0.52 4.84
CA GLY A 56 -0.75 -1.96 4.79
C GLY A 56 -0.94 -2.58 6.17
N GLY A 57 -1.58 -3.75 6.21
CA GLY A 57 -1.63 -4.62 7.39
C GLY A 57 -0.35 -5.45 7.53
N SER A 58 -0.09 -5.99 8.73
CA SER A 58 1.04 -6.89 8.95
C SER A 58 0.68 -8.35 8.69
N GLY A 59 1.69 -9.16 8.42
CA GLY A 59 1.57 -10.61 8.42
C GLY A 59 1.36 -11.17 9.82
N SER A 60 0.91 -12.43 9.91
CA SER A 60 0.85 -13.19 11.16
C SER A 60 2.15 -13.95 11.41
N SER A 61 2.40 -14.33 12.68
CA SER A 61 3.58 -15.12 13.06
C SER A 61 3.41 -16.61 12.77
N ARG A 62 4.50 -17.37 12.80
CA ARG A 62 4.55 -18.85 12.71
C ARG A 62 3.75 -19.44 11.54
N HIS A 63 4.34 -19.52 10.37
CA HIS A 63 3.70 -19.96 9.11
C HIS A 63 2.54 -19.03 8.70
N GLY A 64 2.70 -17.78 9.07
CA GLY A 64 1.65 -16.80 8.87
C GLY A 64 1.53 -16.37 7.43
N GLY A 65 0.33 -15.99 7.05
CA GLY A 65 0.10 -15.34 5.79
C GLY A 65 0.58 -13.89 5.80
N GLY A 66 0.68 -13.29 4.63
CA GLY A 66 0.99 -11.87 4.48
C GLY A 66 -0.20 -10.97 4.80
N GLY A 67 0.08 -9.74 5.20
CA GLY A 67 -0.92 -8.70 5.36
C GLY A 67 -1.41 -8.13 4.03
N GLY A 68 -2.63 -7.65 4.01
CA GLY A 68 -3.19 -6.91 2.88
C GLY A 68 -2.57 -5.53 2.73
N ALA A 69 -2.51 -5.03 1.52
CA ALA A 69 -2.11 -3.65 1.27
C ALA A 69 -3.17 -2.65 1.73
N GLY A 70 -2.77 -1.41 1.93
CA GLY A 70 -3.70 -0.30 2.11
C GLY A 70 -4.56 -0.07 0.88
N GLY A 71 -5.76 0.45 1.08
CA GLY A 71 -6.60 0.92 0.00
C GLY A 71 -5.99 2.13 -0.69
N GLY A 72 -6.37 2.36 -1.94
CA GLY A 72 -5.96 3.53 -2.69
C GLY A 72 -7.10 4.14 -3.48
N LEU A 73 -7.33 5.42 -3.27
CA LEU A 73 -8.36 6.20 -3.94
C LEU A 73 -7.73 7.34 -4.74
N HIS A 74 -8.28 7.60 -5.92
CA HIS A 74 -7.76 8.61 -6.83
C HIS A 74 -8.87 9.21 -7.69
N ASN A 75 -8.59 10.36 -8.31
CA ASN A 75 -9.43 10.94 -9.37
C ASN A 75 -8.66 11.18 -10.67
N ILE A 76 -7.60 10.39 -10.92
CA ILE A 76 -6.72 10.54 -12.09
C ILE A 76 -7.49 10.12 -13.34
N PRO A 77 -7.64 11.01 -14.35
CA PRO A 77 -8.33 10.68 -15.59
C PRO A 77 -7.70 9.50 -16.34
N GLY A 78 -8.51 8.65 -16.92
CA GLY A 78 -8.07 7.50 -17.73
C GLY A 78 -7.65 6.26 -16.93
N ILE A 79 -7.62 6.31 -15.60
CA ILE A 79 -7.37 5.15 -14.74
C ILE A 79 -8.68 4.65 -14.15
N PRO A 80 -9.02 3.35 -14.29
CA PRO A 80 -10.28 2.80 -13.78
C PRO A 80 -10.43 2.93 -12.26
N GLY A 81 -11.66 3.20 -11.78
CA GLY A 81 -11.97 3.37 -10.37
C GLY A 81 -11.64 4.76 -9.84
N ASN A 82 -11.52 5.75 -10.73
CA ASN A 82 -11.33 7.15 -10.35
C ASN A 82 -12.57 7.76 -9.69
N GLY A 83 -12.31 8.63 -8.70
CA GLY A 83 -13.31 9.53 -8.11
C GLY A 83 -13.69 10.68 -9.04
N SER A 84 -14.59 11.53 -8.56
CA SER A 84 -15.03 12.74 -9.30
C SER A 84 -13.91 13.79 -9.32
N ALA A 85 -13.93 14.67 -10.34
CA ALA A 85 -13.14 15.88 -10.36
C ALA A 85 -13.37 16.69 -9.08
N MET A 86 -12.33 17.33 -8.57
CA MET A 86 -12.36 18.07 -7.31
C MET A 86 -11.69 19.43 -7.49
N THR A 87 -12.40 20.49 -7.12
CA THR A 87 -11.86 21.85 -7.11
C THR A 87 -11.76 22.33 -5.67
N CYS A 88 -10.55 22.66 -5.23
CA CYS A 88 -10.28 23.25 -3.91
C CYS A 88 -10.22 24.78 -4.06
N ALA A 89 -11.21 25.50 -3.54
CA ALA A 89 -11.20 26.95 -3.40
C ALA A 89 -10.17 27.39 -2.34
N PRO A 90 -9.84 28.68 -2.20
CA PRO A 90 -9.00 29.15 -1.11
C PRO A 90 -9.50 28.68 0.25
N GLY A 91 -8.63 28.01 1.01
CA GLY A 91 -8.99 27.37 2.27
C GLY A 91 -7.95 26.35 2.74
N THR A 92 -8.19 25.77 3.91
CA THR A 92 -7.34 24.75 4.53
C THR A 92 -8.02 23.40 4.49
N TYR A 93 -7.30 22.40 3.97
CA TYR A 93 -7.77 21.03 3.75
C TYR A 93 -6.87 20.05 4.49
N PRO A 94 -7.25 19.53 5.66
CA PRO A 94 -6.43 18.62 6.43
C PRO A 94 -6.12 17.32 5.68
N VAL A 95 -4.86 16.90 5.74
CA VAL A 95 -4.36 15.64 5.19
C VAL A 95 -3.85 14.78 6.34
N THR A 96 -4.46 13.60 6.51
CA THR A 96 -3.99 12.59 7.46
C THR A 96 -3.31 11.47 6.68
N VAL A 97 -2.08 11.17 7.02
CA VAL A 97 -1.31 10.07 6.40
C VAL A 97 -1.12 8.95 7.42
N ALA A 98 -1.42 7.73 7.00
CA ALA A 98 -1.15 6.55 7.80
C ALA A 98 0.37 6.31 7.93
N ASN A 99 1.00 6.86 8.98
CA ASN A 99 2.44 6.89 9.17
C ASN A 99 3.06 5.51 9.46
N SER A 100 2.25 4.54 9.89
CA SER A 100 2.69 3.17 10.18
C SER A 100 1.65 2.19 9.70
N GLY A 101 2.11 1.07 9.16
CA GLY A 101 1.26 -0.07 8.87
C GLY A 101 0.93 -0.87 10.13
N GLY A 102 0.20 -1.98 9.94
CA GLY A 102 -0.07 -2.94 11.02
C GLY A 102 1.23 -3.40 11.68
N SER A 103 1.20 -3.52 13.01
CA SER A 103 2.37 -3.91 13.80
C SER A 103 2.78 -5.36 13.53
N PRO A 104 4.09 -5.64 13.41
CA PRO A 104 4.58 -7.00 13.27
C PRO A 104 4.35 -7.79 14.56
N VAL A 105 4.19 -9.10 14.43
CA VAL A 105 4.03 -10.00 15.56
C VAL A 105 5.08 -11.11 15.53
N SER A 106 5.50 -11.57 16.70
CA SER A 106 6.52 -12.61 16.84
C SER A 106 6.02 -13.74 17.73
N GLY A 107 6.53 -14.96 17.52
CA GLY A 107 6.09 -16.01 18.29
C GLY A 107 6.51 -17.06 18.74
N PRO A 108 6.57 -18.06 19.59
CA PRO A 108 5.38 -18.72 20.12
C PRO A 108 4.72 -17.96 21.29
N PRO A 109 3.36 -18.00 21.47
CA PRO A 109 2.39 -18.66 20.60
C PRO A 109 2.19 -17.96 19.25
N SER A 110 1.49 -18.62 18.31
CA SER A 110 1.08 -17.97 17.06
C SER A 110 0.22 -16.74 17.33
N GLN A 111 0.45 -15.67 16.58
CA GLN A 111 -0.27 -14.40 16.75
C GLN A 111 -0.80 -13.89 15.41
N ASP A 112 -1.96 -13.27 15.47
CA ASP A 112 -2.54 -12.56 14.34
C ASP A 112 -1.82 -11.23 14.14
N GLY A 113 -1.74 -10.78 12.88
CA GLY A 113 -1.17 -9.50 12.52
C GLY A 113 -2.04 -8.31 12.96
N GLY A 114 -1.51 -7.11 12.80
CA GLY A 114 -2.20 -5.84 13.01
C GLY A 114 -2.79 -5.29 11.71
N LYS A 115 -3.94 -4.65 11.78
CA LYS A 115 -4.56 -3.93 10.67
C LYS A 115 -3.81 -2.61 10.39
N GLY A 116 -3.77 -2.19 9.12
CA GLY A 116 -3.30 -0.86 8.73
C GLY A 116 -4.22 0.26 9.16
N SER A 117 -3.72 1.48 9.16
CA SER A 117 -4.46 2.71 9.45
C SER A 117 -4.93 3.42 8.18
N ASN A 118 -5.95 4.24 8.29
CA ASN A 118 -6.49 4.99 7.17
C ASN A 118 -5.64 6.23 6.83
N SER A 119 -5.60 6.58 5.54
CA SER A 119 -5.18 7.92 5.09
C SER A 119 -6.40 8.71 4.62
N VAL A 120 -6.41 10.01 4.90
CA VAL A 120 -7.56 10.88 4.61
C VAL A 120 -7.08 12.17 3.95
N PHE A 121 -7.70 12.53 2.85
CA PHE A 121 -7.68 13.89 2.32
C PHE A 121 -9.04 14.54 2.58
N ASN A 122 -9.09 15.52 3.46
CA ASN A 122 -10.32 16.21 3.85
C ASN A 122 -10.55 17.44 2.96
N GLY A 123 -10.68 17.18 1.64
CA GLY A 123 -11.01 18.17 0.63
C GLY A 123 -12.48 18.61 0.70
N PRO A 124 -12.99 19.30 -0.33
CA PRO A 124 -14.41 19.63 -0.48
C PRO A 124 -15.33 18.41 -0.35
N SER A 125 -14.85 17.24 -0.73
CA SER A 125 -15.38 15.93 -0.37
C SER A 125 -14.28 15.15 0.34
N THR A 126 -14.61 14.51 1.47
CA THR A 126 -13.65 13.71 2.23
C THR A 126 -13.33 12.41 1.50
N ILE A 127 -12.04 12.15 1.24
CA ILE A 127 -11.53 10.95 0.62
C ILE A 127 -10.82 10.12 1.69
N THR A 128 -11.34 8.93 2.01
CA THR A 128 -10.77 8.04 3.02
C THR A 128 -10.31 6.74 2.38
N ALA A 129 -9.01 6.54 2.27
CA ALA A 129 -8.40 5.26 1.95
C ALA A 129 -8.31 4.42 3.23
N LEU A 130 -8.79 3.18 3.17
CA LEU A 130 -8.87 2.28 4.32
C LEU A 130 -7.57 1.50 4.49
N GLY A 131 -7.13 1.33 5.73
CA GLY A 131 -5.97 0.50 6.06
C GLY A 131 -6.12 -0.94 5.59
N GLY A 132 -5.02 -1.58 5.24
CA GLY A 132 -4.97 -2.97 4.81
C GLY A 132 -5.36 -3.95 5.91
N GLY A 133 -5.98 -5.06 5.54
CA GLY A 133 -6.37 -6.13 6.46
C GLY A 133 -5.15 -6.85 7.03
N ALA A 134 -5.22 -7.24 8.29
CA ALA A 134 -4.22 -8.08 8.94
C ALA A 134 -4.26 -9.52 8.42
N SER A 135 -3.16 -10.25 8.50
CA SER A 135 -3.21 -11.70 8.40
C SER A 135 -3.68 -12.31 9.71
N THR A 136 -4.62 -13.27 9.65
CA THR A 136 -5.11 -13.98 10.83
C THR A 136 -4.76 -15.45 10.78
N LYS A 137 -4.42 -16.03 11.94
CA LYS A 137 -4.06 -17.43 12.09
C LYS A 137 -4.88 -18.18 13.14
N LEU A 138 -5.20 -17.53 14.25
CA LEU A 138 -5.76 -18.19 15.43
C LEU A 138 -7.22 -17.86 15.72
N SER A 139 -7.72 -16.75 15.21
CA SER A 139 -9.05 -16.28 15.60
C SER A 139 -10.13 -16.98 14.80
N SER A 140 -10.95 -17.76 15.49
CA SER A 140 -12.19 -18.32 14.96
C SER A 140 -13.24 -17.28 14.52
N GLY A 141 -12.94 -15.99 14.62
CA GLY A 141 -13.83 -14.88 14.25
C GLY A 141 -13.28 -13.94 13.19
N CYS A 142 -12.04 -14.12 12.74
CA CYS A 142 -11.39 -13.35 11.66
C CYS A 142 -11.52 -11.82 11.76
N PRO A 143 -11.31 -11.20 12.92
CA PRO A 143 -11.80 -9.85 13.18
C PRO A 143 -11.08 -8.75 12.41
N ASN A 144 -9.97 -9.01 11.73
CA ASN A 144 -9.12 -7.97 11.16
C ASN A 144 -8.67 -8.21 9.72
N ASN A 145 -9.21 -9.22 9.02
CA ASN A 145 -8.78 -9.57 7.66
C ASN A 145 -9.33 -8.60 6.60
N GLU A 146 -10.42 -7.91 6.90
CA GLU A 146 -11.02 -6.95 6.00
C GLU A 146 -10.29 -5.60 6.07
N GLY A 147 -10.21 -4.93 4.94
CA GLY A 147 -9.54 -3.63 4.86
C GLY A 147 -9.66 -2.99 3.49
N GLY A 148 -8.79 -2.05 3.20
CA GLY A 148 -8.64 -1.51 1.86
C GLY A 148 -8.36 -2.64 0.88
N CYS A 149 -7.31 -3.43 1.12
CA CYS A 149 -7.13 -4.77 0.57
C CYS A 149 -7.21 -5.80 1.70
N GLY A 150 -7.73 -6.98 1.43
CA GLY A 150 -7.88 -8.04 2.45
C GLY A 150 -6.54 -8.66 2.86
N GLY A 151 -6.38 -8.97 4.14
CA GLY A 151 -5.28 -9.77 4.65
C GLY A 151 -5.54 -11.27 4.45
N SER A 152 -4.49 -12.08 4.47
CA SER A 152 -4.64 -13.54 4.33
C SER A 152 -5.22 -14.18 5.60
N SER A 153 -5.84 -15.34 5.46
CA SER A 153 -6.36 -16.13 6.57
C SER A 153 -5.94 -17.58 6.50
N HIS A 154 -5.69 -18.18 7.66
CA HIS A 154 -5.48 -19.63 7.80
C HIS A 154 -6.78 -20.42 7.69
N ASP A 155 -7.90 -19.83 8.08
CA ASP A 155 -9.22 -20.45 7.97
C ASP A 155 -9.91 -20.04 6.67
N ALA A 156 -10.28 -21.02 5.85
CA ALA A 156 -10.98 -20.78 4.58
C ALA A 156 -12.36 -20.13 4.76
N SER A 157 -12.97 -20.25 5.95
CA SER A 157 -14.25 -19.64 6.28
C SER A 157 -14.15 -18.15 6.62
N CYS A 158 -12.93 -17.63 6.82
CA CYS A 158 -12.71 -16.23 7.16
C CYS A 158 -12.91 -15.31 5.97
N PRO A 159 -13.74 -14.26 6.07
CA PRO A 159 -13.83 -13.22 5.06
C PRO A 159 -12.47 -12.50 4.94
N ARG A 160 -12.06 -12.24 3.71
CA ARG A 160 -10.79 -11.60 3.34
C ARG A 160 -11.04 -10.48 2.36
N ALA A 161 -12.21 -9.85 2.47
CA ALA A 161 -12.67 -8.88 1.53
C ALA A 161 -11.79 -7.63 1.50
N GLY A 162 -11.39 -7.22 0.29
CA GLY A 162 -10.88 -5.89 0.03
C GLY A 162 -12.03 -4.98 -0.40
N SER A 163 -12.21 -3.87 0.29
CA SER A 163 -13.28 -2.91 -0.04
C SER A 163 -12.83 -1.83 -1.03
N GLN A 164 -11.53 -1.60 -1.16
CA GLN A 164 -10.89 -0.63 -2.05
C GLN A 164 -9.76 -1.25 -2.88
N GLY A 165 -9.67 -2.58 -2.90
CA GLY A 165 -8.64 -3.35 -3.60
C GLY A 165 -8.92 -4.85 -3.56
N GLY A 166 -7.91 -5.67 -3.83
CA GLY A 166 -8.02 -7.13 -3.94
C GLY A 166 -8.31 -7.84 -2.61
N ASN A 167 -8.91 -9.02 -2.71
CA ASN A 167 -9.15 -9.89 -1.55
C ASN A 167 -7.87 -10.59 -1.10
N GLY A 168 -7.80 -10.93 0.20
CA GLY A 168 -6.72 -11.72 0.75
C GLY A 168 -6.74 -13.17 0.28
N GLY A 169 -5.56 -13.78 0.14
CA GLY A 169 -5.40 -15.19 -0.19
C GLY A 169 -5.71 -16.11 0.99
N ALA A 170 -6.22 -17.32 0.70
CA ALA A 170 -6.27 -18.39 1.68
C ALA A 170 -4.88 -18.98 1.89
N SER A 171 -4.52 -19.35 3.12
CA SER A 171 -3.40 -20.25 3.35
C SER A 171 -3.75 -21.66 2.82
N GLY A 172 -2.72 -22.41 2.41
CA GLY A 172 -2.92 -23.82 2.06
C GLY A 172 -3.57 -24.59 3.20
N THR A 173 -4.38 -25.60 2.86
CA THR A 173 -5.13 -26.40 3.82
C THR A 173 -4.23 -27.14 4.82
N TYR A 174 -4.47 -26.94 6.11
CA TYR A 174 -4.06 -27.84 7.19
C TYR A 174 -5.07 -28.99 7.29
N PRO A 175 -4.74 -30.28 7.46
CA PRO A 175 -3.47 -30.80 7.88
C PRO A 175 -2.71 -31.57 6.78
N ASN A 176 -1.52 -31.13 6.46
CA ASN A 176 -0.54 -32.07 5.93
C ASN A 176 0.04 -32.85 7.13
N PRO A 177 0.12 -34.19 7.09
CA PRO A 177 0.68 -34.98 8.19
C PRO A 177 2.14 -34.61 8.54
N ASN A 178 2.80 -33.83 7.72
CA ASN A 178 4.15 -33.29 7.96
C ASN A 178 4.17 -31.85 8.53
N GLY A 179 3.03 -31.25 8.87
CA GLY A 179 2.97 -29.97 9.57
C GLY A 179 3.32 -28.71 8.76
N ASP A 180 3.56 -28.85 7.48
CA ASP A 180 4.00 -27.75 6.62
C ASP A 180 2.81 -27.00 6.02
N THR A 181 2.40 -25.91 6.65
CA THR A 181 1.47 -24.95 6.06
C THR A 181 2.23 -23.71 5.62
N SER A 182 1.97 -23.30 4.45
CA SER A 182 2.64 -22.20 3.80
C SER A 182 1.63 -21.23 3.16
N GLY A 183 1.89 -19.96 3.25
CA GLY A 183 1.03 -18.91 2.70
C GLY A 183 1.34 -18.60 1.22
N GLY A 184 0.40 -18.03 0.49
CA GLY A 184 0.54 -17.63 -0.92
C GLY A 184 1.22 -16.28 -1.11
N VAL A 185 1.37 -15.91 -2.36
CA VAL A 185 1.97 -14.62 -2.80
C VAL A 185 0.98 -13.48 -2.59
N GLY A 186 1.47 -12.30 -2.24
CA GLY A 186 0.67 -11.08 -2.21
C GLY A 186 0.19 -10.68 -3.60
N GLY A 187 -0.99 -10.09 -3.67
CA GLY A 187 -1.50 -9.52 -4.90
C GLY A 187 -0.68 -8.31 -5.36
N ASP A 188 -0.72 -8.04 -6.67
CA ASP A 188 -0.01 -6.91 -7.25
C ASP A 188 -0.57 -5.56 -6.81
N GLY A 189 0.29 -4.53 -6.80
CA GLY A 189 -0.11 -3.14 -6.67
C GLY A 189 -0.88 -2.64 -7.89
N LYS A 190 -1.58 -1.53 -7.73
CA LYS A 190 -2.28 -0.84 -8.83
C LYS A 190 -1.40 0.25 -9.43
N PRO A 191 -1.26 0.32 -10.78
CA PRO A 191 -0.52 1.40 -11.43
C PRO A 191 -1.36 2.68 -11.52
N TYR A 192 -0.77 3.82 -11.16
CA TYR A 192 -1.38 5.17 -11.23
C TYR A 192 -0.73 6.08 -12.28
N GLY A 193 0.11 5.50 -13.14
CA GLY A 193 0.72 6.17 -14.27
C GLY A 193 1.99 6.98 -13.94
N THR A 194 2.64 7.47 -14.98
CA THR A 194 3.96 8.14 -14.91
C THR A 194 3.98 9.41 -14.06
N GLY A 195 2.84 10.10 -13.94
CA GLY A 195 2.72 11.28 -13.07
C GLY A 195 2.78 10.96 -11.56
N PHE A 196 2.76 9.68 -11.18
CA PHE A 196 2.91 9.18 -9.80
C PHE A 196 4.04 8.16 -9.70
N ALA A 197 4.93 8.12 -10.70
CA ALA A 197 6.05 7.20 -10.78
C ALA A 197 7.04 7.38 -9.62
N GLY A 198 7.64 6.27 -9.20
CA GLY A 198 8.65 6.24 -8.14
C GLY A 198 9.81 7.23 -8.35
N PRO A 199 10.43 7.28 -9.56
CA PRO A 199 11.50 8.25 -9.82
C PRO A 199 11.08 9.71 -9.62
N LEU A 200 9.90 10.11 -10.07
CA LEU A 200 9.40 11.48 -9.93
C LEU A 200 9.10 11.84 -8.45
N ILE A 201 8.28 11.03 -7.80
CA ILE A 201 7.89 11.27 -6.41
C ILE A 201 9.10 11.12 -5.48
N GLY A 202 9.97 10.14 -5.74
CA GLY A 202 11.21 9.95 -4.99
C GLY A 202 12.19 11.14 -5.12
N ALA A 203 12.28 11.80 -6.28
CA ALA A 203 13.06 13.02 -6.43
C ALA A 203 12.51 14.14 -5.51
N ILE A 204 11.18 14.34 -5.51
CA ILE A 204 10.52 15.30 -4.60
C ILE A 204 10.84 15.01 -3.14
N MET A 205 10.79 13.71 -2.74
CA MET A 205 11.12 13.29 -1.38
C MET A 205 12.59 13.55 -1.05
N THR A 206 13.51 13.30 -1.99
CA THR A 206 14.96 13.56 -1.82
C THR A 206 15.23 15.05 -1.60
N ASP A 207 14.63 15.91 -2.41
CA ASP A 207 14.79 17.37 -2.32
C ASP A 207 14.27 17.94 -1.00
N ASN A 208 13.38 17.19 -0.32
CA ASN A 208 12.83 17.54 0.98
C ASN A 208 13.43 16.74 2.16
N GLY A 209 14.59 16.11 1.95
CA GLY A 209 15.40 15.54 3.00
C GLY A 209 14.98 14.16 3.52
N VAL A 210 14.12 13.43 2.78
CA VAL A 210 13.83 12.02 3.12
C VAL A 210 15.09 11.18 2.94
N PRO A 211 15.44 10.28 3.89
CA PRO A 211 16.67 9.50 3.81
C PRO A 211 16.79 8.66 2.54
N SER A 212 17.95 8.71 1.89
CA SER A 212 18.21 8.01 0.62
C SER A 212 17.84 6.52 0.61
N PRO A 213 18.07 5.72 1.67
CA PRO A 213 17.66 4.32 1.68
C PRO A 213 16.15 4.13 1.57
N GLU A 214 15.35 5.01 2.21
CA GLU A 214 13.89 4.97 2.13
C GLU A 214 13.39 5.38 0.74
N VAL A 215 13.97 6.44 0.18
CA VAL A 215 13.66 6.90 -1.19
C VAL A 215 13.99 5.83 -2.22
N SER A 216 15.17 5.21 -2.14
CA SER A 216 15.59 4.16 -3.08
C SER A 216 14.68 2.93 -3.03
N ALA A 217 14.28 2.52 -1.81
CA ALA A 217 13.31 1.42 -1.63
C ALA A 217 11.95 1.79 -2.23
N PHE A 218 11.47 3.01 -1.98
CA PHE A 218 10.23 3.52 -2.56
C PHE A 218 10.28 3.57 -4.09
N GLN A 219 11.33 4.16 -4.68
CA GLN A 219 11.49 4.26 -6.13
C GLN A 219 11.51 2.90 -6.82
N THR A 220 12.20 1.93 -6.21
CA THR A 220 12.25 0.55 -6.71
C THR A 220 10.88 -0.13 -6.66
N ALA A 221 10.15 0.04 -5.56
CA ALA A 221 8.85 -0.59 -5.34
C ALA A 221 7.76 -0.01 -6.25
N VAL A 222 7.73 1.31 -6.38
CA VAL A 222 6.71 2.05 -7.16
C VAL A 222 7.02 2.01 -8.66
N GLY A 223 8.28 2.01 -9.03
CA GLY A 223 8.74 1.90 -10.42
C GLY A 223 8.25 3.03 -11.34
N ALA A 224 8.47 2.85 -12.64
CA ALA A 224 8.15 3.84 -13.67
C ALA A 224 6.64 3.99 -13.95
N THR A 225 5.84 3.00 -13.58
CA THR A 225 4.38 2.98 -13.82
C THR A 225 3.56 3.47 -12.63
N GLY A 226 4.22 3.81 -11.51
CA GLY A 226 3.54 4.28 -10.31
C GLY A 226 2.73 3.18 -9.62
N LEU A 227 3.33 2.03 -9.34
CA LEU A 227 2.70 0.92 -8.61
C LEU A 227 2.64 1.22 -7.12
N TYR A 228 1.46 1.12 -6.52
CA TYR A 228 1.25 1.26 -5.08
C TYR A 228 0.43 0.10 -4.53
N ALA A 229 0.57 -0.15 -3.24
CA ALA A 229 -0.25 -1.08 -2.48
C ALA A 229 -0.15 -2.54 -2.94
N GLY A 230 1.07 -3.07 -2.99
CA GLY A 230 1.32 -4.50 -3.18
C GLY A 230 1.08 -5.30 -1.89
N GLY A 231 0.50 -6.50 -2.00
CA GLY A 231 0.23 -7.39 -0.86
C GLY A 231 1.48 -8.08 -0.33
N GLY A 232 1.49 -8.44 0.96
CA GLY A 232 2.58 -9.17 1.60
C GLY A 232 2.58 -10.66 1.25
N GLY A 233 3.76 -11.25 1.11
CA GLY A 233 3.96 -12.69 0.90
C GLY A 233 3.83 -13.50 2.19
N GLY A 234 3.44 -14.77 2.09
CA GLY A 234 3.31 -15.65 3.24
C GLY A 234 4.61 -16.29 3.72
N GLY A 235 4.67 -16.64 4.99
CA GLY A 235 5.79 -17.33 5.62
C GLY A 235 5.76 -18.84 5.44
N GLN A 236 6.91 -19.51 5.59
CA GLN A 236 7.07 -20.95 5.48
C GLN A 236 7.76 -21.55 6.70
N TRP A 237 7.42 -22.81 7.07
CA TRP A 237 7.99 -23.50 8.23
C TRP A 237 9.36 -24.13 8.01
N THR A 238 9.56 -24.80 6.89
CA THR A 238 10.76 -25.56 6.63
C THR A 238 11.33 -25.30 5.25
N ASN A 239 12.64 -25.59 5.08
CA ASN A 239 13.32 -25.54 3.78
C ASN A 239 12.92 -26.67 2.83
N GLY A 240 11.98 -27.54 3.21
CA GLY A 240 11.63 -28.76 2.54
C GLY A 240 10.16 -28.88 2.21
N GLY A 241 9.74 -28.45 1.07
CA GLY A 241 8.71 -29.13 0.30
C GLY A 241 7.25 -28.72 0.48
N GLY A 242 6.90 -27.77 1.35
CA GLY A 242 5.52 -27.25 1.44
C GLY A 242 5.28 -26.00 0.58
N PRO A 243 4.03 -25.75 0.14
CA PRO A 243 3.67 -24.53 -0.58
C PRO A 243 3.76 -23.31 0.34
N ALA A 244 4.21 -22.15 -0.12
CA ALA A 244 4.34 -20.92 0.67
C ALA A 244 2.96 -20.39 1.12
N GLY A 245 2.86 -19.78 2.31
CA GLY A 245 1.61 -19.32 2.93
C GLY A 245 0.84 -18.24 2.14
N GLY A 246 -0.48 -18.14 2.34
CA GLY A 246 -1.37 -17.19 1.64
C GLY A 246 -0.91 -15.75 1.72
N GLY A 247 -0.79 -15.06 0.61
CA GLY A 247 -0.49 -13.65 0.53
C GLY A 247 -1.71 -12.79 0.81
N GLY A 248 -1.47 -11.57 1.27
CA GLY A 248 -2.51 -10.55 1.29
C GLY A 248 -2.85 -10.06 -0.12
N GLY A 249 -4.07 -9.60 -0.34
CA GLY A 249 -4.47 -8.94 -1.57
C GLY A 249 -3.71 -7.63 -1.78
N GLY A 250 -3.40 -7.33 -3.02
CA GLY A 250 -2.96 -6.02 -3.47
C GLY A 250 -4.07 -5.30 -4.22
N MET A 251 -3.86 -4.06 -4.58
CA MET A 251 -4.88 -3.28 -5.27
C MET A 251 -5.14 -3.70 -6.71
N GLY A 252 -4.19 -4.34 -7.36
CA GLY A 252 -4.30 -4.81 -8.75
C GLY A 252 -4.85 -6.22 -8.90
N GLY A 253 -4.97 -7.00 -7.83
CA GLY A 253 -5.44 -8.37 -7.88
C GLY A 253 -5.58 -9.04 -6.55
N ASP A 254 -6.26 -10.17 -6.53
CA ASP A 254 -6.46 -10.99 -5.33
C ASP A 254 -5.18 -11.76 -4.98
N GLY A 255 -4.94 -11.95 -3.69
CA GLY A 255 -3.87 -12.81 -3.22
C GLY A 255 -4.15 -14.27 -3.61
N THR A 256 -3.28 -14.86 -4.43
CA THR A 256 -3.40 -16.26 -4.81
C THR A 256 -2.40 -17.12 -4.03
N PRO A 257 -2.78 -18.34 -3.62
CA PRO A 257 -1.83 -19.31 -3.13
C PRO A 257 -0.90 -19.70 -4.27
N SER A 258 0.39 -19.45 -4.16
CA SER A 258 1.35 -20.00 -5.11
C SER A 258 2.25 -21.00 -4.38
N GLY A 259 2.19 -22.27 -4.78
CA GLY A 259 3.00 -23.30 -4.24
C GLY A 259 4.16 -23.62 -5.18
N SER A 260 5.37 -23.30 -4.76
CA SER A 260 6.55 -24.08 -5.15
C SER A 260 7.32 -24.43 -3.89
N SER A 261 7.69 -25.65 -3.79
CA SER A 261 8.44 -26.21 -2.67
C SER A 261 9.70 -25.42 -2.37
N GLY A 262 9.85 -24.93 -1.16
CA GLY A 262 11.12 -24.39 -0.65
C GLY A 262 11.36 -22.90 -0.91
N THR A 263 10.39 -22.13 -1.39
CA THR A 263 10.53 -20.67 -1.59
C THR A 263 9.62 -19.86 -0.68
N ASN A 264 10.11 -18.71 -0.21
CA ASN A 264 9.29 -17.72 0.51
C ASN A 264 8.11 -17.28 -0.35
N GLY A 265 7.00 -16.91 0.26
CA GLY A 265 5.99 -16.13 -0.41
C GLY A 265 6.61 -14.81 -0.94
N ALA A 266 6.57 -14.62 -2.24
CA ALA A 266 7.08 -13.38 -2.85
C ALA A 266 6.24 -12.19 -2.42
N ALA A 267 6.86 -11.03 -2.37
CA ALA A 267 6.17 -9.76 -2.24
C ALA A 267 5.38 -9.43 -3.50
N GLY A 268 4.19 -8.86 -3.36
CA GLY A 268 3.50 -8.23 -4.48
C GLY A 268 4.23 -6.97 -4.94
N PRO A 269 4.37 -6.74 -6.27
CA PRO A 269 4.88 -5.47 -6.78
C PRO A 269 4.07 -4.29 -6.24
N GLY A 270 4.73 -3.15 -6.05
CA GLY A 270 4.11 -1.98 -5.40
C GLY A 270 4.29 -1.95 -3.89
N GLY A 271 5.35 -2.59 -3.40
CA GLY A 271 5.86 -2.43 -2.04
C GLY A 271 5.44 -3.46 -1.02
N GLY A 272 4.94 -4.63 -1.42
CA GLY A 272 4.68 -5.73 -0.49
C GLY A 272 5.96 -6.24 0.21
N GLY A 273 5.82 -6.82 1.39
CA GLY A 273 6.90 -7.47 2.13
C GLY A 273 7.02 -8.96 1.79
N ILE A 274 8.22 -9.49 1.86
CA ILE A 274 8.54 -10.90 1.59
C ILE A 274 8.27 -11.76 2.84
N GLY A 275 7.67 -12.93 2.67
CA GLY A 275 7.46 -13.88 3.75
C GLY A 275 8.77 -14.46 4.31
N GLY A 276 8.75 -14.84 5.58
CA GLY A 276 9.89 -15.48 6.26
C GLY A 276 9.98 -16.98 6.01
N ILE A 277 11.16 -17.57 6.23
CA ILE A 277 11.37 -19.02 6.23
C ILE A 277 11.78 -19.44 7.64
N GLY A 278 11.17 -20.53 8.17
CA GLY A 278 11.61 -21.15 9.42
C GLY A 278 12.61 -22.29 9.21
N PRO A 279 13.17 -22.91 10.30
CA PRO A 279 12.96 -22.51 11.68
C PRO A 279 13.74 -21.29 12.15
N ASP A 280 14.84 -20.85 11.47
CA ASP A 280 15.72 -19.80 11.99
C ASP A 280 16.42 -18.94 10.92
N THR A 281 16.09 -19.05 9.64
CA THR A 281 17.01 -18.58 8.61
C THR A 281 16.65 -17.28 7.93
N ARG A 282 15.40 -16.86 7.95
CA ARG A 282 15.01 -15.57 7.35
C ARG A 282 13.74 -14.99 7.97
N ALA A 283 13.88 -13.83 8.59
CA ALA A 283 12.73 -13.04 9.01
C ALA A 283 11.92 -12.54 7.82
N ALA A 284 10.61 -12.36 8.02
CA ALA A 284 9.77 -11.66 7.06
C ALA A 284 10.20 -10.19 6.94
N THR A 285 9.95 -9.60 5.77
CA THR A 285 10.23 -8.18 5.58
C THR A 285 8.96 -7.32 5.73
N PRO A 286 9.09 -6.07 6.18
CA PRO A 286 7.98 -5.13 6.15
C PRO A 286 7.58 -4.76 4.72
N GLY A 287 6.37 -4.26 4.55
CA GLY A 287 5.98 -3.49 3.39
C GLY A 287 6.85 -2.23 3.26
N VAL A 288 7.10 -1.81 2.03
CA VAL A 288 7.91 -0.62 1.77
C VAL A 288 7.17 0.64 2.25
N LYS A 289 7.88 1.54 2.92
CA LYS A 289 7.32 2.82 3.40
C LYS A 289 6.75 3.64 2.25
N TYR A 290 5.68 4.35 2.52
CA TYR A 290 5.01 5.28 1.61
C TYR A 290 4.35 4.63 0.38
N THR A 291 4.26 3.29 0.36
CA THR A 291 3.60 2.55 -0.72
C THR A 291 2.26 1.95 -0.33
N GLY A 292 1.98 1.87 0.96
CA GLY A 292 0.83 1.14 1.49
C GLY A 292 0.97 -0.38 1.41
N GLY A 293 2.18 -0.90 1.18
CA GLY A 293 2.40 -2.34 1.00
C GLY A 293 2.09 -3.16 2.25
N GLY A 294 1.52 -4.36 2.08
CA GLY A 294 1.30 -5.33 3.15
C GLY A 294 2.61 -5.96 3.63
N GLY A 295 2.69 -6.32 4.90
CA GLY A 295 3.86 -6.99 5.50
C GLY A 295 3.89 -8.49 5.25
N GLY A 296 5.07 -9.09 5.16
CA GLY A 296 5.25 -10.52 4.97
C GLY A 296 4.88 -11.34 6.23
N GLY A 297 4.39 -12.56 6.03
CA GLY A 297 4.09 -13.52 7.08
C GLY A 297 5.36 -14.13 7.69
N GLY A 298 5.37 -14.37 9.00
CA GLY A 298 6.50 -14.98 9.71
C GLY A 298 6.63 -16.46 9.41
N GLY A 299 7.87 -16.91 9.14
CA GLY A 299 8.21 -18.33 9.07
C GLY A 299 8.58 -18.87 10.44
N GLY A 300 8.32 -20.13 10.72
CA GLY A 300 8.74 -20.83 11.94
C GLY A 300 8.52 -20.05 13.21
N VAL A 301 9.59 -19.63 13.88
CA VAL A 301 9.56 -18.80 15.09
C VAL A 301 9.86 -17.32 14.80
N ALA A 302 10.12 -16.97 13.55
CA ALA A 302 10.47 -15.61 13.14
C ALA A 302 9.26 -14.66 13.20
N ALA A 303 9.57 -13.39 13.43
CA ALA A 303 8.58 -12.32 13.39
C ALA A 303 8.01 -12.14 11.97
N SER A 304 6.76 -11.71 11.89
CA SER A 304 6.15 -11.21 10.66
C SER A 304 6.68 -9.82 10.30
N GLY A 305 6.47 -9.39 9.08
CA GLY A 305 6.72 -8.03 8.63
C GLY A 305 5.59 -7.09 8.99
N ALA A 306 5.93 -5.86 9.37
CA ALA A 306 4.98 -4.77 9.51
C ALA A 306 4.38 -4.37 8.15
N GLY A 307 3.20 -3.78 8.11
CA GLY A 307 2.71 -3.08 6.94
C GLY A 307 3.52 -1.82 6.64
N GLY A 308 3.60 -1.43 5.38
CA GLY A 308 4.20 -0.18 4.92
C GLY A 308 3.30 1.02 5.17
N ALA A 309 3.89 2.18 5.49
CA ALA A 309 3.15 3.44 5.61
C ALA A 309 2.44 3.83 4.30
N GLY A 310 1.39 4.63 4.41
CA GLY A 310 0.69 5.23 3.31
C GLY A 310 1.34 6.52 2.80
N ILE A 311 0.70 7.17 1.82
CA ILE A 311 1.10 8.43 1.21
C ILE A 311 -0.13 9.14 0.68
N VAL A 312 -0.09 10.48 0.67
CA VAL A 312 -1.07 11.30 -0.05
C VAL A 312 -0.30 12.19 -1.03
N ILE A 313 -0.75 12.21 -2.27
CA ILE A 313 -0.18 13.06 -3.33
C ILE A 313 -1.31 13.87 -3.92
N ILE A 314 -1.15 15.19 -3.94
CA ILE A 314 -2.06 16.14 -4.57
C ILE A 314 -1.28 16.87 -5.65
N ARG A 315 -1.86 17.04 -6.84
CA ARG A 315 -1.28 17.87 -7.89
C ARG A 315 -2.36 18.66 -8.63
N TYR A 316 -1.97 19.81 -9.16
CA TYR A 316 -2.84 20.64 -9.99
C TYR A 316 -2.02 21.25 -11.14
N PRO A 317 -2.63 21.68 -12.26
CA PRO A 317 -1.95 22.35 -13.36
C PRO A 317 -1.18 23.59 -12.86
N SER A 318 0.10 23.74 -13.30
CA SER A 318 0.97 24.87 -12.96
C SER A 318 0.65 26.11 -13.77
#